data_06fec720c0e1ea3c7f7b2598c20df2fa
#
_entry.id   06fec720c0e1ea3c7f7b2598c20df2fa
#
_cell.length_a   1.000
_cell.length_b   1.000
_cell.length_c   1.000
_cell.angle_alpha   90.00
_cell.angle_beta   90.00
_cell.angle_gamma   90.00
#
_symmetry.space_group_name_H-M   'P 1'
#
loop_
_entity.id
_entity.type
_entity.pdbx_description
1 polymer ?
#
loop_
_entity_poly.entity_id
_entity_poly.type
_entity_poly.pdbx_seq_one_letter_code
_entity_poly.pdbx_strand_id
1 'polypeptide(L)'
;LDSFSNDFDELTEENGRLRSSISDLEQELTYYRNLFNNKQDSDSSFISSGSEKEFFQGEKKEFVLSVLSDSLQNIQDGTRKKHIIQDIIQQNDSENILNHKRDKIKRLLTNYSGLNKKLNQELKQLGFTVTEDGKHYKLTYFDDNRYTISMAKTPSDGRAGKNNVSEINKKVF
;
A
#
# COMPACT_ATOMS: atom_id res chain seq x y z
N LEU A 1 -31.97 -35.47 -14.34
CA LEU A 1 -30.68 -35.70 -15.03
C LEU A 1 -30.36 -34.53 -15.95
N ASP A 2 -31.34 -33.94 -16.68
CA ASP A 2 -31.15 -32.88 -17.66
C ASP A 2 -30.71 -31.52 -17.00
N SER A 3 -31.19 -31.20 -15.80
CA SER A 3 -30.82 -29.98 -15.06
C SER A 3 -29.33 -30.03 -14.65
N PHE A 4 -28.85 -31.18 -14.17
CA PHE A 4 -27.46 -31.35 -13.75
C PHE A 4 -26.47 -31.28 -14.93
N SER A 5 -26.90 -31.74 -16.10
CA SER A 5 -26.12 -31.64 -17.33
C SER A 5 -25.97 -30.17 -17.76
N ASN A 6 -27.07 -29.38 -17.72
CA ASN A 6 -27.06 -27.98 -18.07
C ASN A 6 -26.18 -27.17 -17.12
N ASP A 7 -26.27 -27.39 -15.80
CA ASP A 7 -25.42 -26.69 -14.80
C ASP A 7 -23.94 -27.02 -15.01
N PHE A 8 -23.62 -28.26 -15.43
CA PHE A 8 -22.25 -28.66 -15.73
C PHE A 8 -21.72 -28.00 -16.99
N ASP A 9 -22.54 -27.87 -18.02
CA ASP A 9 -22.16 -27.18 -19.28
C ASP A 9 -21.95 -25.71 -19.06
N GLU A 10 -22.83 -25.03 -18.29
CA GLU A 10 -22.67 -23.62 -17.92
C GLU A 10 -21.38 -23.37 -17.13
N LEU A 11 -21.08 -24.20 -16.12
CA LEU A 11 -19.85 -24.12 -15.35
C LEU A 11 -18.59 -24.35 -16.19
N THR A 12 -18.68 -25.25 -17.18
CA THR A 12 -17.58 -25.53 -18.10
C THR A 12 -17.32 -24.34 -19.02
N GLU A 13 -18.39 -23.73 -19.53
CA GLU A 13 -18.29 -22.53 -20.37
C GLU A 13 -17.73 -21.33 -19.58
N GLU A 14 -18.22 -21.10 -18.36
CA GLU A 14 -17.72 -20.05 -17.49
C GLU A 14 -16.24 -20.28 -17.13
N ASN A 15 -15.83 -21.52 -16.81
CA ASN A 15 -14.42 -21.85 -16.59
C ASN A 15 -13.55 -21.56 -17.83
N GLY A 16 -14.08 -21.84 -19.02
CA GLY A 16 -13.41 -21.50 -20.28
C GLY A 16 -13.19 -19.99 -20.43
N ARG A 17 -14.24 -19.18 -20.18
CA ARG A 17 -14.18 -17.72 -20.23
C ARG A 17 -13.20 -17.15 -19.19
N LEU A 18 -13.24 -17.65 -17.94
CA LEU A 18 -12.35 -17.22 -16.88
C LEU A 18 -10.88 -17.54 -17.20
N ARG A 19 -10.60 -18.71 -17.75
CA ARG A 19 -9.22 -19.09 -18.17
C ARG A 19 -8.71 -18.21 -19.29
N SER A 20 -9.55 -17.85 -20.26
CA SER A 20 -9.17 -16.88 -21.32
C SER A 20 -8.86 -15.52 -20.71
N SER A 21 -9.71 -15.01 -19.82
CA SER A 21 -9.50 -13.73 -19.15
C SER A 21 -8.24 -13.72 -18.28
N ILE A 22 -7.91 -14.82 -17.60
CA ILE A 22 -6.66 -14.96 -16.84
C ILE A 22 -5.47 -14.89 -17.79
N SER A 23 -5.50 -15.59 -18.92
CA SER A 23 -4.42 -15.56 -19.90
C SER A 23 -4.19 -14.15 -20.46
N ASP A 24 -5.27 -13.43 -20.78
CA ASP A 24 -5.18 -12.07 -21.28
C ASP A 24 -4.58 -11.10 -20.25
N LEU A 25 -5.01 -11.22 -18.99
CA LEU A 25 -4.47 -10.42 -17.88
C LEU A 25 -3.00 -10.75 -17.59
N GLU A 26 -2.58 -12.01 -17.70
CA GLU A 26 -1.17 -12.41 -17.56
C GLU A 26 -0.29 -11.85 -18.68
N GLN A 27 -0.80 -11.79 -19.91
CA GLN A 27 -0.09 -11.16 -21.03
C GLN A 27 0.04 -9.64 -20.83
N GLU A 28 -1.04 -8.98 -20.41
CA GLU A 28 -1.05 -7.55 -20.10
C GLU A 28 -0.09 -7.22 -18.95
N LEU A 29 -0.09 -8.02 -17.90
CA LEU A 29 0.81 -7.88 -16.77
C LEU A 29 2.28 -8.06 -17.19
N THR A 30 2.56 -9.01 -18.08
CA THR A 30 3.90 -9.24 -18.62
C THR A 30 4.35 -8.07 -19.50
N TYR A 31 3.44 -7.51 -20.31
CA TYR A 31 3.69 -6.31 -21.09
C TYR A 31 4.07 -5.11 -20.22
N TYR A 32 3.27 -4.82 -19.17
CA TYR A 32 3.56 -3.72 -18.25
C TYR A 32 4.85 -3.93 -17.46
N ARG A 33 5.16 -5.17 -17.04
CA ARG A 33 6.44 -5.49 -16.40
C ARG A 33 7.63 -5.21 -17.32
N ASN A 34 7.53 -5.59 -18.58
CA ASN A 34 8.60 -5.35 -19.57
C ASN A 34 8.76 -3.86 -19.88
N LEU A 35 7.67 -3.11 -20.00
CA LEU A 35 7.69 -1.64 -20.12
C LEU A 35 8.38 -0.98 -18.92
N PHE A 36 8.10 -1.45 -17.72
CA PHE A 36 8.71 -0.96 -16.50
C PHE A 36 10.21 -1.25 -16.46
N ASN A 37 10.59 -2.48 -16.74
CA ASN A 37 12.00 -2.89 -16.75
C ASN A 37 12.82 -2.17 -17.83
N ASN A 38 12.27 -1.95 -19.02
CA ASN A 38 12.94 -1.21 -20.09
C ASN A 38 13.10 0.30 -19.78
N LYS A 39 12.25 0.88 -18.93
CA LYS A 39 12.45 2.25 -18.45
C LYS A 39 13.58 2.38 -17.42
N GLN A 40 13.95 1.30 -16.73
CA GLN A 40 15.04 1.33 -15.75
C GLN A 40 16.44 1.35 -16.39
N ASP A 41 16.58 0.84 -17.63
CA ASP A 41 17.89 0.73 -18.29
C ASP A 41 18.32 2.00 -19.05
N SER A 42 17.46 3.01 -19.22
CA SER A 42 17.74 4.17 -20.07
C SER A 42 18.04 5.47 -19.35
N ASP A 43 17.96 5.51 -18.02
CA ASP A 43 18.27 6.71 -17.25
C ASP A 43 19.32 6.40 -16.18
N SER A 44 20.44 7.12 -16.22
CA SER A 44 21.42 7.11 -15.12
C SER A 44 20.70 7.61 -13.88
N SER A 45 20.18 6.69 -13.08
CA SER A 45 19.42 6.98 -11.87
C SER A 45 20.26 7.90 -10.99
N PHE A 46 19.81 9.14 -10.78
CA PHE A 46 20.45 10.13 -9.91
C PHE A 46 20.72 9.58 -8.51
N ILE A 47 19.87 8.68 -8.03
CA ILE A 47 20.01 7.98 -6.75
C ILE A 47 19.70 6.51 -6.98
N SER A 48 20.62 5.62 -6.55
CA SER A 48 20.37 4.18 -6.57
C SER A 48 19.19 3.83 -5.65
N SER A 49 18.28 2.97 -6.13
CA SER A 49 17.09 2.58 -5.37
C SER A 49 17.36 1.72 -4.13
N GLY A 50 18.63 1.30 -3.91
CA GLY A 50 18.99 0.42 -2.80
C GLY A 50 18.38 -0.98 -2.92
N SER A 51 18.63 -1.83 -1.90
CA SER A 51 18.21 -3.23 -1.86
C SER A 51 16.85 -3.46 -1.15
N GLU A 52 16.27 -2.44 -0.52
CA GLU A 52 14.98 -2.56 0.14
C GLU A 52 13.88 -2.83 -0.91
N LYS A 53 13.01 -3.79 -0.60
CA LYS A 53 11.94 -4.22 -1.50
C LYS A 53 10.78 -3.21 -1.46
N GLU A 54 10.17 -2.93 -2.59
CA GLU A 54 8.90 -2.20 -2.64
C GLU A 54 7.72 -3.14 -2.34
N PHE A 55 6.77 -2.66 -1.54
CA PHE A 55 5.52 -3.37 -1.28
C PHE A 55 4.41 -3.01 -2.29
N PHE A 56 4.54 -1.85 -2.93
CA PHE A 56 3.70 -1.44 -4.06
C PHE A 56 4.54 -0.61 -5.03
N GLN A 57 4.07 -0.53 -6.26
CA GLN A 57 4.79 0.19 -7.31
C GLN A 57 5.00 1.67 -6.96
N GLY A 58 6.24 2.13 -7.06
CA GLY A 58 6.60 3.52 -6.80
C GLY A 58 6.73 3.90 -5.32
N GLU A 59 6.65 2.94 -4.39
CA GLU A 59 6.73 3.19 -2.95
C GLU A 59 7.98 3.97 -2.57
N LYS A 60 9.16 3.57 -3.06
CA LYS A 60 10.41 4.26 -2.76
C LYS A 60 10.40 5.71 -3.25
N LYS A 61 9.89 5.95 -4.46
CA LYS A 61 9.73 7.29 -5.02
C LYS A 61 8.81 8.14 -4.14
N GLU A 62 7.65 7.61 -3.75
CA GLU A 62 6.69 8.27 -2.88
C GLU A 62 7.32 8.65 -1.53
N PHE A 63 8.06 7.74 -0.88
CA PHE A 63 8.75 8.04 0.37
C PHE A 63 9.81 9.14 0.21
N VAL A 64 10.64 9.07 -0.84
CA VAL A 64 11.66 10.08 -1.08
C VAL A 64 11.03 11.45 -1.32
N LEU A 65 9.99 11.53 -2.16
CA LEU A 65 9.28 12.78 -2.42
C LEU A 65 8.59 13.33 -1.17
N SER A 66 8.01 12.47 -0.33
CA SER A 66 7.42 12.88 0.95
C SER A 66 8.47 13.50 1.88
N VAL A 67 9.62 12.84 2.05
CA VAL A 67 10.73 13.37 2.89
C VAL A 67 11.26 14.69 2.34
N LEU A 68 11.42 14.81 1.03
CA LEU A 68 11.85 16.05 0.40
C LEU A 68 10.83 17.18 0.63
N SER A 69 9.54 16.90 0.48
CA SER A 69 8.46 17.87 0.73
C SER A 69 8.44 18.32 2.20
N ASP A 70 8.53 17.39 3.14
CA ASP A 70 8.58 17.73 4.56
C ASP A 70 9.81 18.57 4.93
N SER A 71 10.94 18.32 4.26
CA SER A 71 12.17 19.07 4.49
C SER A 71 12.06 20.54 4.05
N LEU A 72 11.22 20.86 3.05
CA LEU A 72 11.08 22.22 2.53
C LEU A 72 10.65 23.24 3.59
N GLN A 73 9.85 22.80 4.59
CA GLN A 73 9.37 23.66 5.67
C GLN A 73 10.50 24.18 6.56
N ASN A 74 11.62 23.44 6.62
CA ASN A 74 12.77 23.76 7.48
C ASN A 74 13.94 24.38 6.71
N ILE A 75 13.78 24.65 5.41
CA ILE A 75 14.84 25.23 4.57
C ILE A 75 14.51 26.68 4.29
N GLN A 76 15.51 27.57 4.54
CA GLN A 76 15.39 29.00 4.30
C GLN A 76 15.06 29.29 2.83
N ASP A 77 14.15 30.25 2.61
CA ASP A 77 13.78 30.72 1.28
C ASP A 77 14.98 31.38 0.54
N GLY A 78 14.96 31.26 -0.78
CA GLY A 78 16.00 31.85 -1.63
C GLY A 78 17.33 31.09 -1.63
N THR A 79 17.41 29.94 -0.97
CA THR A 79 18.64 29.12 -0.96
C THR A 79 18.71 28.17 -2.15
N ARG A 80 19.92 27.90 -2.65
CA ARG A 80 20.18 26.94 -3.71
C ARG A 80 19.61 25.56 -3.37
N LYS A 81 19.73 25.13 -2.09
CA LYS A 81 19.18 23.88 -1.59
C LYS A 81 17.67 23.80 -1.78
N LYS A 82 16.94 24.87 -1.43
CA LYS A 82 15.49 24.93 -1.57
C LYS A 82 15.07 24.85 -3.03
N HIS A 83 15.73 25.59 -3.90
CA HIS A 83 15.43 25.58 -5.34
C HIS A 83 15.64 24.20 -5.96
N ILE A 84 16.74 23.49 -5.62
CA ILE A 84 16.99 22.13 -6.13
C ILE A 84 15.90 21.16 -5.66
N ILE A 85 15.52 21.20 -4.38
CA ILE A 85 14.50 20.27 -3.85
C ILE A 85 13.14 20.57 -4.46
N GLN A 86 12.78 21.84 -4.62
CA GLN A 86 11.53 22.23 -5.27
C GLN A 86 11.47 21.74 -6.73
N ASP A 87 12.56 21.91 -7.47
CA ASP A 87 12.66 21.45 -8.86
C ASP A 87 12.50 19.92 -8.95
N ILE A 88 13.21 19.16 -8.09
CA ILE A 88 13.07 17.69 -8.04
C ILE A 88 11.62 17.28 -7.77
N ILE A 89 10.95 17.91 -6.82
CA ILE A 89 9.54 17.59 -6.50
C ILE A 89 8.64 17.92 -7.69
N GLN A 90 8.83 19.07 -8.34
CA GLN A 90 8.02 19.50 -9.48
C GLN A 90 8.20 18.63 -10.73
N GLN A 91 9.40 18.06 -10.93
CA GLN A 91 9.71 17.21 -12.08
C GLN A 91 9.32 15.74 -11.86
N ASN A 92 8.87 15.39 -10.66
CA ASN A 92 8.53 14.03 -10.32
C ASN A 92 7.05 13.92 -9.90
N ASP A 93 6.23 13.34 -10.76
CA ASP A 93 4.84 13.05 -10.44
C ASP A 93 4.74 12.08 -9.27
N SER A 94 3.83 12.37 -8.33
CA SER A 94 3.46 11.52 -7.23
C SER A 94 1.99 11.13 -7.35
N GLU A 95 1.70 9.84 -7.25
CA GLU A 95 0.32 9.33 -7.21
C GLU A 95 -0.33 9.57 -5.83
N ASN A 96 0.44 10.08 -4.86
CA ASN A 96 0.01 10.31 -3.47
C ASN A 96 -0.56 9.06 -2.77
N ILE A 97 -0.12 7.88 -3.17
CA ILE A 97 -0.58 6.60 -2.62
C ILE A 97 -0.35 6.54 -1.10
N LEU A 98 0.80 7.02 -0.63
CA LEU A 98 1.10 7.07 0.81
C LEU A 98 0.09 7.93 1.56
N ASN A 99 -0.22 9.12 1.07
CA ASN A 99 -1.19 10.01 1.71
C ASN A 99 -2.59 9.41 1.68
N HIS A 100 -2.99 8.78 0.58
CA HIS A 100 -4.26 8.06 0.50
C HIS A 100 -4.35 6.91 1.51
N LYS A 101 -3.26 6.15 1.69
CA LYS A 101 -3.19 5.08 2.69
C LYS A 101 -3.25 5.63 4.12
N ARG A 102 -2.51 6.69 4.44
CA ARG A 102 -2.54 7.42 5.74
C ARG A 102 -3.95 7.90 6.07
N ASP A 103 -4.62 8.56 5.14
CA ASP A 103 -5.97 9.07 5.32
C ASP A 103 -6.99 7.93 5.48
N LYS A 104 -6.83 6.84 4.73
CA LYS A 104 -7.71 5.68 4.87
C LYS A 104 -7.53 5.02 6.25
N ILE A 105 -6.32 4.83 6.73
CA ILE A 105 -6.02 4.32 8.08
C ILE A 105 -6.64 5.24 9.15
N LYS A 106 -6.46 6.55 9.01
CA LYS A 106 -7.05 7.53 9.92
C LYS A 106 -8.57 7.41 10.00
N ARG A 107 -9.25 7.34 8.85
CA ARG A 107 -10.72 7.18 8.80
C ARG A 107 -11.17 5.85 9.43
N LEU A 108 -10.46 4.76 9.19
CA LEU A 108 -10.83 3.44 9.67
C LEU A 108 -10.64 3.28 11.18
N LEU A 109 -9.58 3.85 11.73
CA LEU A 109 -9.16 3.57 13.11
C LEU A 109 -9.45 4.71 14.11
N THR A 110 -9.75 5.95 13.70
CA THR A 110 -9.97 7.07 14.64
C THR A 110 -11.01 6.73 15.73
N ASN A 111 -12.09 6.07 15.36
CA ASN A 111 -13.15 5.64 16.27
C ASN A 111 -13.14 4.12 16.49
N TYR A 112 -11.96 3.53 16.57
CA TYR A 112 -11.80 2.11 16.75
C TYR A 112 -12.40 1.65 18.08
N SER A 113 -13.35 0.73 18.02
CA SER A 113 -14.01 0.11 19.18
C SER A 113 -13.86 -1.41 19.22
N GLY A 114 -13.14 -1.99 18.26
CA GLY A 114 -12.89 -3.42 18.08
C GLY A 114 -12.85 -3.79 16.61
N LEU A 115 -12.27 -4.95 16.33
CA LEU A 115 -12.16 -5.47 14.97
C LEU A 115 -13.45 -6.17 14.55
N ASN A 116 -14.05 -5.72 13.46
CA ASN A 116 -15.16 -6.40 12.79
C ASN A 116 -14.74 -6.89 11.40
N LYS A 117 -15.59 -7.70 10.76
CA LYS A 117 -15.31 -8.29 9.44
C LYS A 117 -14.99 -7.23 8.37
N LYS A 118 -15.72 -6.11 8.37
CA LYS A 118 -15.52 -5.02 7.41
C LYS A 118 -14.17 -4.36 7.62
N LEU A 119 -13.84 -3.98 8.87
CA LEU A 119 -12.56 -3.35 9.20
C LEU A 119 -11.38 -4.27 8.86
N ASN A 120 -11.49 -5.57 9.17
CA ASN A 120 -10.46 -6.55 8.80
C ASN A 120 -10.25 -6.62 7.28
N GLN A 121 -11.33 -6.59 6.50
CA GLN A 121 -11.24 -6.59 5.04
C GLN A 121 -10.59 -5.31 4.50
N GLU A 122 -10.94 -4.15 5.04
CA GLU A 122 -10.34 -2.87 4.66
C GLU A 122 -8.84 -2.79 5.01
N LEU A 123 -8.45 -3.32 6.18
CA LEU A 123 -7.04 -3.42 6.57
C LEU A 123 -6.26 -4.35 5.62
N LYS A 124 -6.84 -5.48 5.22
CA LYS A 124 -6.23 -6.38 4.22
C LYS A 124 -6.01 -5.70 2.88
N GLN A 125 -6.98 -4.91 2.40
CA GLN A 125 -6.82 -4.13 1.16
C GLN A 125 -5.70 -3.09 1.23
N LEU A 126 -5.38 -2.60 2.43
CA LEU A 126 -4.26 -1.69 2.66
C LEU A 126 -2.90 -2.40 2.78
N GLY A 127 -2.88 -3.73 2.78
CA GLY A 127 -1.67 -4.55 2.89
C GLY A 127 -1.40 -5.08 4.30
N PHE A 128 -2.35 -5.00 5.24
CA PHE A 128 -2.18 -5.53 6.58
C PHE A 128 -2.73 -6.94 6.72
N THR A 129 -1.91 -7.84 7.22
CA THR A 129 -2.37 -9.13 7.75
C THR A 129 -2.65 -8.97 9.24
N VAL A 130 -3.83 -9.46 9.68
CA VAL A 130 -4.26 -9.35 11.07
C VAL A 130 -4.28 -10.75 11.70
N THR A 131 -3.52 -10.92 12.78
CA THR A 131 -3.49 -12.15 13.58
C THR A 131 -3.86 -11.86 15.03
N GLU A 132 -4.32 -12.88 15.74
CA GLU A 132 -4.67 -12.75 17.16
C GLU A 132 -3.48 -13.12 18.06
N ASP A 133 -3.24 -12.31 19.08
CA ASP A 133 -2.23 -12.54 20.09
C ASP A 133 -2.76 -12.16 21.49
N GLY A 134 -3.31 -13.12 22.18
CA GLY A 134 -3.90 -12.93 23.50
C GLY A 134 -5.00 -11.87 23.51
N LYS A 135 -4.77 -10.77 24.23
CA LYS A 135 -5.70 -9.62 24.32
C LYS A 135 -5.54 -8.59 23.20
N HIS A 136 -4.66 -8.86 22.23
CA HIS A 136 -4.33 -7.95 21.16
C HIS A 136 -4.54 -8.60 19.78
N TYR A 137 -4.63 -7.76 18.76
CA TYR A 137 -4.39 -8.12 17.37
C TYR A 137 -3.00 -7.65 17.00
N LYS A 138 -2.28 -8.44 16.21
CA LYS A 138 -1.06 -8.04 15.51
C LYS A 138 -1.39 -7.71 14.07
N LEU A 139 -1.07 -6.50 13.65
CA LEU A 139 -1.18 -6.02 12.28
C LEU A 139 0.22 -6.02 11.67
N THR A 140 0.46 -6.88 10.69
CA THR A 140 1.76 -6.97 9.99
C THR A 140 1.59 -6.45 8.57
N TYR A 141 2.39 -5.46 8.18
CA TYR A 141 2.30 -4.83 6.88
C TYR A 141 3.08 -5.67 5.85
N PHE A 142 2.38 -6.10 4.78
CA PHE A 142 2.89 -7.00 3.73
C PHE A 142 3.68 -8.22 4.27
N ASP A 143 3.22 -8.78 5.39
CA ASP A 143 3.82 -9.93 6.07
C ASP A 143 5.29 -9.74 6.50
N ASP A 144 5.77 -8.48 6.55
CA ASP A 144 7.09 -8.15 7.04
C ASP A 144 7.04 -7.88 8.55
N ASN A 145 7.65 -8.75 9.34
CA ASN A 145 7.63 -8.67 10.81
C ASN A 145 8.27 -7.38 11.37
N ARG A 146 9.12 -6.69 10.61
CA ARG A 146 9.68 -5.38 10.98
C ARG A 146 8.57 -4.33 11.15
N TYR A 147 7.48 -4.47 10.42
CA TYR A 147 6.34 -3.55 10.40
C TYR A 147 5.10 -4.13 11.07
N THR A 148 5.28 -4.66 12.28
CA THR A 148 4.17 -5.21 13.10
C THR A 148 3.75 -4.22 14.17
N ILE A 149 2.45 -3.96 14.27
CA ILE A 149 1.80 -3.09 15.24
C ILE A 149 0.85 -3.91 16.09
N SER A 150 0.77 -3.61 17.40
CA SER A 150 -0.13 -4.27 18.33
C SER A 150 -1.34 -3.38 18.62
N MET A 151 -2.54 -3.93 18.46
CA MET A 151 -3.82 -3.21 18.64
C MET A 151 -4.69 -3.96 19.64
N ALA A 152 -5.18 -3.29 20.68
CA ALA A 152 -6.03 -3.92 21.69
C ALA A 152 -7.35 -4.44 21.09
N LYS A 153 -7.79 -5.65 21.47
CA LYS A 153 -9.07 -6.23 21.03
C LYS A 153 -10.26 -5.40 21.53
N THR A 154 -10.17 -4.94 22.76
CA THR A 154 -11.16 -4.08 23.40
C THR A 154 -10.46 -2.84 23.93
N PRO A 155 -10.56 -1.71 23.23
CA PRO A 155 -9.95 -0.47 23.71
C PRO A 155 -10.61 0.00 25.01
N SER A 156 -9.80 0.41 25.98
CA SER A 156 -10.27 0.88 27.28
C SER A 156 -10.72 2.34 27.26
N ASP A 157 -10.29 3.09 26.25
CA ASP A 157 -10.62 4.51 26.10
C ASP A 157 -10.76 4.94 24.63
N GLY A 158 -11.29 6.15 24.40
CA GLY A 158 -11.47 6.72 23.07
C GLY A 158 -10.16 7.15 22.37
N ARG A 159 -9.00 6.99 23.01
CA ARG A 159 -7.68 7.37 22.43
C ARG A 159 -7.01 6.23 21.68
N ALA A 160 -7.42 4.99 21.98
CA ALA A 160 -6.78 3.79 21.39
C ALA A 160 -6.74 3.87 19.86
N GLY A 161 -7.82 4.31 19.21
CA GLY A 161 -7.85 4.47 17.75
C GLY A 161 -6.83 5.49 17.25
N LYS A 162 -6.73 6.65 17.89
CA LYS A 162 -5.73 7.68 17.53
C LYS A 162 -4.30 7.22 17.76
N ASN A 163 -4.06 6.47 18.83
CA ASN A 163 -2.75 5.91 19.14
C ASN A 163 -2.35 4.88 18.07
N ASN A 164 -3.27 3.99 17.68
CA ASN A 164 -3.05 3.03 16.61
C ASN A 164 -2.71 3.73 15.29
N VAL A 165 -3.44 4.78 14.90
CA VAL A 165 -3.15 5.58 13.71
C VAL A 165 -1.73 6.17 13.78
N SER A 166 -1.38 6.77 14.94
CA SER A 166 -0.05 7.36 15.13
C SER A 166 1.06 6.32 15.02
N GLU A 167 0.86 5.14 15.61
CA GLU A 167 1.85 4.06 15.57
C GLU A 167 2.03 3.49 14.16
N ILE A 168 0.93 3.28 13.43
CA ILE A 168 0.97 2.84 12.03
C ILE A 168 1.71 3.87 11.18
N ASN A 169 1.36 5.15 11.29
CA ASN A 169 2.01 6.20 10.51
C ASN A 169 3.50 6.34 10.79
N LYS A 170 3.93 6.11 12.01
CA LYS A 170 5.36 6.16 12.37
C LYS A 170 6.15 4.95 11.88
N LYS A 171 5.49 3.80 11.76
CA LYS A 171 6.19 2.54 11.51
C LYS A 171 6.11 2.07 10.07
N VAL A 172 5.06 2.51 9.36
CA VAL A 172 4.73 2.03 8.02
C VAL A 172 4.73 3.15 6.98
N PHE A 173 4.22 4.31 7.34
CA PHE A 173 4.05 5.48 6.48
C PHE A 173 4.82 6.69 7.03
#